data_ae7517c6e22864404801c9ea65594788
#
_entry.id   ae7517c6e22864404801c9ea65594788
#
_cell.length_a   1.000
_cell.length_b   1.000
_cell.length_c   1.000
_cell.angle_alpha   90.00
_cell.angle_beta   90.00
_cell.angle_gamma   90.00
#
_symmetry.space_group_name_H-M   'P 1'
#
loop_
_entity.id
_entity.type
_entity.pdbx_description
1 polymer ?
#
loop_
_entity_poly.entity_id
_entity_poly.type
_entity_poly.pdbx_seq_one_letter_code
_entity_poly.pdbx_strand_id
1 'polypeptide(L)'
;MTLLTLLLVFIGDYAGGQQGMMIMLIFSLAINFFTYWNSDKMVLAQYRAHQVDEASAPALYGIVKGLAERAHLPMPKVYIIDDQVPNAFATGRNPEHAAVAVTTALMNYLSPKEIEGVLAHEMTHVRNHDILIGTVAAALAGIISTVSRFAMWFGGSRDRENSNPIAGLLILILAPIAAMIIQLAVSRSREYKADEGGGALCGNPNHLADALEKINSYASRRTM
;
A
#
# COMPACT_ATOMS: atom_id res chain seq x y z
N MET A 1 10.66 -4.53 0.39
CA MET A 1 11.73 -3.99 1.26
C MET A 1 12.52 -5.11 1.96
N THR A 2 11.91 -5.99 2.70
CA THR A 2 12.61 -7.07 3.44
C THR A 2 13.46 -7.98 2.56
N LEU A 3 12.96 -8.39 1.39
CA LEU A 3 13.70 -9.24 0.46
C LEU A 3 14.98 -8.56 -0.08
N LEU A 4 14.88 -7.26 -0.39
CA LEU A 4 16.04 -6.47 -0.85
C LEU A 4 17.09 -6.35 0.25
N THR A 5 16.68 -6.09 1.50
CA THR A 5 17.59 -6.04 2.65
C THR A 5 18.36 -7.34 2.80
N LEU A 6 17.66 -8.47 2.75
CA LEU A 6 18.28 -9.78 2.88
C LEU A 6 19.24 -10.11 1.74
N LEU A 7 18.86 -9.77 0.52
CA LEU A 7 19.73 -9.94 -0.64
C LEU A 7 21.01 -9.11 -0.49
N LEU A 8 20.88 -7.85 -0.09
CA LEU A 8 22.03 -6.96 0.11
C LEU A 8 22.95 -7.44 1.25
N VAL A 9 22.36 -7.88 2.37
CA VAL A 9 23.10 -8.43 3.51
C VAL A 9 23.85 -9.70 3.11
N PHE A 10 23.21 -10.60 2.35
CA PHE A 10 23.83 -11.82 1.83
C PHE A 10 25.00 -11.50 0.87
N ILE A 11 24.78 -10.57 -0.08
CA ILE A 11 25.85 -10.11 -0.98
C ILE A 11 27.00 -9.50 -0.19
N GLY A 12 26.70 -8.71 0.83
CA GLY A 12 27.68 -8.09 1.71
C GLY A 12 28.53 -9.13 2.47
N ASP A 13 27.89 -10.15 3.02
CA ASP A 13 28.56 -11.25 3.71
C ASP A 13 29.47 -12.04 2.75
N TYR A 14 28.96 -12.37 1.57
CA TYR A 14 29.73 -13.08 0.54
C TYR A 14 30.94 -12.28 0.05
N ALA A 15 30.83 -10.97 -0.13
CA ALA A 15 31.90 -10.13 -0.69
C ALA A 15 32.91 -9.63 0.33
N GLY A 16 32.53 -9.45 1.60
CA GLY A 16 33.36 -8.82 2.63
C GLY A 16 33.18 -9.39 4.04
N GLY A 17 32.60 -10.59 4.16
CA GLY A 17 32.35 -11.24 5.45
C GLY A 17 31.51 -10.35 6.38
N GLN A 18 31.75 -10.44 7.68
CA GLN A 18 30.99 -9.71 8.68
C GLN A 18 31.00 -8.19 8.47
N GLN A 19 32.12 -7.61 7.99
CA GLN A 19 32.18 -6.17 7.70
C GLN A 19 31.31 -5.80 6.51
N GLY A 20 31.37 -6.57 5.42
CA GLY A 20 30.53 -6.39 4.24
C GLY A 20 29.05 -6.52 4.57
N MET A 21 28.68 -7.50 5.38
CA MET A 21 27.33 -7.70 5.90
C MET A 21 26.82 -6.47 6.65
N MET A 22 27.60 -5.90 7.57
CA MET A 22 27.22 -4.72 8.35
C MET A 22 27.06 -3.49 7.48
N ILE A 23 27.96 -3.27 6.52
CA ILE A 23 27.88 -2.16 5.57
C ILE A 23 26.59 -2.25 4.75
N MET A 24 26.29 -3.43 4.19
CA MET A 24 25.11 -3.63 3.37
C MET A 24 23.81 -3.60 4.20
N LEU A 25 23.84 -3.98 5.46
CA LEU A 25 22.71 -3.79 6.38
C LEU A 25 22.42 -2.30 6.58
N ILE A 26 23.43 -1.50 6.94
CA ILE A 26 23.27 -0.06 7.14
C ILE A 26 22.78 0.61 5.84
N PHE A 27 23.35 0.24 4.71
CA PHE A 27 22.94 0.76 3.40
C PHE A 27 21.49 0.42 3.06
N SER A 28 21.07 -0.83 3.33
CA SER A 28 19.69 -1.26 3.11
C SER A 28 18.70 -0.54 4.02
N LEU A 29 19.06 -0.32 5.28
CA LEU A 29 18.24 0.45 6.22
C LEU A 29 18.10 1.90 5.75
N ALA A 30 19.18 2.52 5.26
CA ALA A 30 19.15 3.87 4.72
C ALA A 30 18.24 3.98 3.48
N ILE A 31 18.32 3.02 2.53
CA ILE A 31 17.45 2.95 1.36
C ILE A 31 15.98 2.76 1.78
N ASN A 32 15.71 1.86 2.72
CA ASN A 32 14.35 1.61 3.20
C ASN A 32 13.76 2.85 3.87
N PHE A 33 14.56 3.55 4.69
CA PHE A 33 14.16 4.81 5.32
C PHE A 33 13.87 5.89 4.26
N PHE A 34 14.77 6.08 3.30
CA PHE A 34 14.59 7.05 2.23
C PHE A 34 13.34 6.75 1.39
N THR A 35 13.14 5.49 1.02
CA THR A 35 11.98 5.05 0.23
C THR A 35 10.67 5.25 0.99
N TYR A 36 10.64 4.90 2.28
CA TYR A 36 9.47 5.15 3.12
C TYR A 36 9.14 6.64 3.23
N TRP A 37 10.18 7.47 3.45
CA TRP A 37 10.00 8.92 3.63
C TRP A 37 9.56 9.65 2.37
N ASN A 38 9.90 9.13 1.20
CA ASN A 38 9.59 9.73 -0.09
C ASN A 38 8.61 8.88 -0.93
N SER A 39 7.93 7.91 -0.33
CA SER A 39 7.05 6.97 -1.05
C SER A 39 5.95 7.68 -1.83
N ASP A 40 5.35 8.72 -1.25
CA ASP A 40 4.34 9.57 -1.88
C ASP A 40 4.87 10.24 -3.15
N LYS A 41 6.03 10.89 -3.06
CA LYS A 41 6.65 11.58 -4.18
C LYS A 41 7.06 10.64 -5.30
N MET A 42 7.56 9.45 -4.93
CA MET A 42 7.98 8.44 -5.91
C MET A 42 6.78 7.90 -6.70
N VAL A 43 5.67 7.58 -6.02
CA VAL A 43 4.44 7.12 -6.67
C VAL A 43 3.87 8.21 -7.56
N LEU A 44 3.72 9.44 -7.06
CA LEU A 44 3.19 10.56 -7.83
C LEU A 44 4.05 10.88 -9.06
N ALA A 45 5.38 10.82 -8.93
CA ALA A 45 6.31 11.02 -10.05
C ALA A 45 6.20 9.90 -11.09
N GLN A 46 6.03 8.65 -10.67
CA GLN A 46 5.83 7.50 -11.58
C GLN A 46 4.58 7.68 -12.45
N TYR A 47 3.50 8.19 -11.87
CA TYR A 47 2.25 8.48 -12.58
C TYR A 47 2.24 9.85 -13.26
N ARG A 48 3.34 10.62 -13.21
CA ARG A 48 3.44 12.00 -13.73
C ARG A 48 2.28 12.87 -13.23
N ALA A 49 1.93 12.73 -11.96
CA ALA A 49 0.84 13.43 -11.33
C ALA A 49 1.15 14.94 -11.21
N HIS A 50 0.21 15.78 -11.59
CA HIS A 50 0.31 17.23 -11.51
C HIS A 50 -0.47 17.72 -10.29
N GLN A 51 0.21 18.45 -9.40
CA GLN A 51 -0.47 19.05 -8.26
C GLN A 51 -1.41 20.16 -8.73
N VAL A 52 -2.61 20.18 -8.20
CA VAL A 52 -3.64 21.18 -8.49
C VAL A 52 -4.08 21.89 -7.21
N ASP A 53 -4.58 23.10 -7.37
CA ASP A 53 -5.10 23.95 -6.33
C ASP A 53 -6.58 24.31 -6.57
N GLU A 54 -7.13 25.13 -5.70
CA GLU A 54 -8.54 25.58 -5.79
C GLU A 54 -8.82 26.39 -7.07
N ALA A 55 -7.82 27.10 -7.60
CA ALA A 55 -7.97 27.90 -8.80
C ALA A 55 -7.93 27.06 -10.08
N SER A 56 -7.08 26.03 -10.13
CA SER A 56 -6.89 25.19 -11.33
C SER A 56 -7.89 24.03 -11.42
N ALA A 57 -8.43 23.53 -10.30
CA ALA A 57 -9.40 22.45 -10.27
C ALA A 57 -10.44 22.64 -9.16
N PRO A 58 -11.29 23.69 -9.23
CA PRO A 58 -12.17 24.08 -8.13
C PRO A 58 -13.16 22.99 -7.72
N ALA A 59 -13.71 22.24 -8.67
CA ALA A 59 -14.68 21.18 -8.39
C ALA A 59 -14.05 20.01 -7.61
N LEU A 60 -12.91 19.50 -8.08
CA LEU A 60 -12.19 18.41 -7.42
C LEU A 60 -11.66 18.85 -6.05
N TYR A 61 -11.06 20.03 -6.00
CA TYR A 61 -10.52 20.59 -4.75
C TYR A 61 -11.62 20.78 -3.71
N GLY A 62 -12.79 21.28 -4.11
CA GLY A 62 -13.95 21.45 -3.23
C GLY A 62 -14.48 20.13 -2.66
N ILE A 63 -14.52 19.06 -3.46
CA ILE A 63 -14.89 17.72 -2.99
C ILE A 63 -13.90 17.24 -1.93
N VAL A 64 -12.61 17.29 -2.22
CA VAL A 64 -11.57 16.83 -1.28
C VAL A 64 -11.57 17.65 0.00
N LYS A 65 -11.72 18.96 -0.09
CA LYS A 65 -11.81 19.87 1.07
C LYS A 65 -13.01 19.52 1.97
N GLY A 66 -14.19 19.35 1.39
CA GLY A 66 -15.38 18.96 2.14
C GLY A 66 -15.23 17.58 2.81
N LEU A 67 -14.57 16.61 2.15
CA LEU A 67 -14.27 15.32 2.74
C LEU A 67 -13.25 15.43 3.86
N ALA A 68 -12.18 16.21 3.70
CA ALA A 68 -11.19 16.43 4.72
C ALA A 68 -11.76 17.05 6.00
N GLU A 69 -12.64 18.05 5.85
CA GLU A 69 -13.35 18.68 6.96
C GLU A 69 -14.24 17.67 7.71
N ARG A 70 -15.04 16.90 6.99
CA ARG A 70 -15.91 15.85 7.59
C ARG A 70 -15.12 14.73 8.26
N ALA A 71 -13.97 14.38 7.69
CA ALA A 71 -13.07 13.34 8.24
C ALA A 71 -12.21 13.84 9.41
N HIS A 72 -12.22 15.14 9.71
CA HIS A 72 -11.30 15.79 10.65
C HIS A 72 -9.82 15.55 10.30
N LEU A 73 -9.51 15.59 9.01
CA LEU A 73 -8.16 15.42 8.47
C LEU A 73 -7.59 16.75 8.00
N PRO A 74 -6.27 16.94 8.06
CA PRO A 74 -5.62 18.02 7.33
C PRO A 74 -5.94 17.92 5.83
N MET A 75 -6.05 19.05 5.14
CA MET A 75 -6.27 19.08 3.70
C MET A 75 -5.13 18.35 2.98
N PRO A 76 -5.38 17.23 2.29
CA PRO A 76 -4.35 16.53 1.53
C PRO A 76 -3.95 17.32 0.30
N LYS A 77 -2.77 17.06 -0.24
CA LYS A 77 -2.39 17.57 -1.56
C LYS A 77 -3.22 16.88 -2.63
N VAL A 78 -3.75 17.65 -3.56
CA VAL A 78 -4.59 17.14 -4.65
C VAL A 78 -3.81 17.08 -5.94
N TYR A 79 -3.90 15.96 -6.65
CA TYR A 79 -3.19 15.72 -7.90
C TYR A 79 -4.14 15.22 -8.99
N ILE A 80 -3.85 15.60 -10.23
CA ILE A 80 -4.49 15.05 -11.42
C ILE A 80 -3.43 14.30 -12.22
N ILE A 81 -3.82 13.12 -12.73
CA ILE A 81 -3.02 12.26 -13.57
C ILE A 81 -3.67 12.22 -14.95
N ASP A 82 -2.90 12.54 -15.99
CA ASP A 82 -3.37 12.40 -17.36
C ASP A 82 -3.26 10.93 -17.80
N ASP A 83 -4.31 10.17 -17.48
CA ASP A 83 -4.44 8.75 -17.83
C ASP A 83 -5.85 8.48 -18.34
N GLN A 84 -5.94 7.54 -19.30
CA GLN A 84 -7.19 7.09 -19.89
C GLN A 84 -7.86 5.95 -19.11
N VAL A 85 -7.21 5.43 -18.08
CA VAL A 85 -7.79 4.42 -17.19
C VAL A 85 -8.41 5.13 -15.99
N PRO A 86 -9.73 4.97 -15.74
CA PRO A 86 -10.38 5.54 -14.56
C PRO A 86 -9.75 4.97 -13.28
N ASN A 87 -9.11 5.83 -12.50
CA ASN A 87 -8.48 5.45 -11.24
C ASN A 87 -8.40 6.64 -10.28
N ALA A 88 -8.42 6.35 -8.98
CA ALA A 88 -8.07 7.28 -7.91
C ALA A 88 -7.32 6.53 -6.82
N PHE A 89 -6.44 7.19 -6.10
CA PHE A 89 -5.77 6.62 -4.95
C PHE A 89 -5.31 7.70 -3.98
N ALA A 90 -5.19 7.31 -2.73
CA ALA A 90 -4.52 8.10 -1.72
C ALA A 90 -3.13 7.51 -1.42
N THR A 91 -2.17 8.38 -1.15
CA THR A 91 -0.82 8.02 -0.75
C THR A 91 -0.32 8.97 0.32
N GLY A 92 0.78 8.61 0.98
CA GLY A 92 1.36 9.40 2.06
C GLY A 92 1.66 8.56 3.29
N ARG A 93 2.64 8.99 4.08
CA ARG A 93 3.08 8.23 5.28
C ARG A 93 2.16 8.39 6.48
N ASN A 94 1.43 9.50 6.54
CA ASN A 94 0.48 9.85 7.61
C ASN A 94 -0.52 10.90 7.08
N PRO A 95 -1.60 11.21 7.81
CA PRO A 95 -2.60 12.20 7.40
C PRO A 95 -2.04 13.59 7.09
N GLU A 96 -1.01 14.05 7.80
CA GLU A 96 -0.38 15.37 7.60
C GLU A 96 0.43 15.45 6.29
N HIS A 97 0.78 14.30 5.72
CA HIS A 97 1.53 14.17 4.48
C HIS A 97 0.75 13.37 3.44
N ALA A 98 -0.56 13.40 3.51
CA ALA A 98 -1.41 12.72 2.57
C ALA A 98 -1.49 13.46 1.24
N ALA A 99 -1.63 12.70 0.17
CA ALA A 99 -1.93 13.18 -1.15
C ALA A 99 -3.01 12.29 -1.78
N VAL A 100 -3.91 12.91 -2.53
CA VAL A 100 -4.98 12.23 -3.27
C VAL A 100 -4.77 12.51 -4.75
N ALA A 101 -4.79 11.48 -5.55
CA ALA A 101 -4.62 11.56 -7.00
C ALA A 101 -5.82 10.97 -7.73
N VAL A 102 -6.25 11.64 -8.80
CA VAL A 102 -7.41 11.25 -9.62
C VAL A 102 -7.00 11.32 -11.09
N THR A 103 -7.39 10.33 -11.89
CA THR A 103 -7.13 10.36 -13.33
C THR A 103 -8.16 11.22 -14.07
N THR A 104 -7.74 11.82 -15.18
CA THR A 104 -8.62 12.55 -16.08
C THR A 104 -9.77 11.68 -16.59
N ALA A 105 -9.50 10.40 -16.86
CA ALA A 105 -10.53 9.46 -17.26
C ALA A 105 -11.61 9.26 -16.18
N LEU A 106 -11.24 9.15 -14.90
CA LEU A 106 -12.21 9.00 -13.82
C LEU A 106 -13.08 10.26 -13.69
N MET A 107 -12.48 11.43 -13.77
CA MET A 107 -13.21 12.71 -13.72
C MET A 107 -14.20 12.88 -14.87
N ASN A 108 -13.89 12.36 -16.04
CA ASN A 108 -14.76 12.42 -17.22
C ASN A 108 -15.85 11.34 -17.22
N TYR A 109 -15.62 10.22 -16.53
CA TYR A 109 -16.49 9.05 -16.57
C TYR A 109 -17.50 9.03 -15.43
N LEU A 110 -17.14 9.60 -14.28
CA LEU A 110 -17.98 9.64 -13.09
C LEU A 110 -18.61 11.01 -12.86
N SER A 111 -19.80 11.00 -12.27
CA SER A 111 -20.43 12.22 -11.77
C SER A 111 -19.69 12.74 -10.52
N PRO A 112 -19.85 14.03 -10.16
CA PRO A 112 -19.23 14.59 -8.95
C PRO A 112 -19.58 13.82 -7.67
N LYS A 113 -20.77 13.26 -7.54
CA LYS A 113 -21.18 12.46 -6.38
C LYS A 113 -20.50 11.11 -6.34
N GLU A 114 -20.29 10.46 -7.48
CA GLU A 114 -19.55 9.21 -7.57
C GLU A 114 -18.06 9.43 -7.31
N ILE A 115 -17.48 10.53 -7.79
CA ILE A 115 -16.11 10.94 -7.45
C ILE A 115 -15.99 11.16 -5.94
N GLU A 116 -16.96 11.84 -5.32
CA GLU A 116 -17.00 12.03 -3.87
C GLU A 116 -17.02 10.69 -3.13
N GLY A 117 -17.81 9.72 -3.59
CA GLY A 117 -17.85 8.37 -3.01
C GLY A 117 -16.50 7.65 -3.07
N VAL A 118 -15.84 7.67 -4.23
CA VAL A 118 -14.49 7.07 -4.40
C VAL A 118 -13.49 7.77 -3.51
N LEU A 119 -13.47 9.10 -3.51
CA LEU A 119 -12.53 9.87 -2.70
C LEU A 119 -12.79 9.74 -1.19
N ALA A 120 -14.04 9.55 -0.77
CA ALA A 120 -14.38 9.27 0.62
C ALA A 120 -13.81 7.92 1.08
N HIS A 121 -13.87 6.89 0.22
CA HIS A 121 -13.21 5.60 0.46
C HIS A 121 -11.69 5.78 0.61
N GLU A 122 -11.03 6.44 -0.34
CA GLU A 122 -9.58 6.70 -0.30
C GLU A 122 -9.16 7.50 0.93
N MET A 123 -9.92 8.52 1.30
CA MET A 123 -9.63 9.34 2.49
C MET A 123 -9.87 8.56 3.80
N THR A 124 -10.73 7.55 3.79
CA THR A 124 -10.90 6.66 4.94
C THR A 124 -9.64 5.83 5.17
N HIS A 125 -8.95 5.37 4.12
CA HIS A 125 -7.63 4.72 4.23
C HIS A 125 -6.58 5.66 4.86
N VAL A 126 -6.59 6.93 4.49
CA VAL A 126 -5.71 7.95 5.11
C VAL A 126 -6.00 8.08 6.60
N ARG A 127 -7.29 8.26 6.96
CA ARG A 127 -7.73 8.39 8.35
C ARG A 127 -7.36 7.19 9.22
N ASN A 128 -7.48 6.00 8.68
CA ASN A 128 -7.22 4.74 9.38
C ASN A 128 -5.73 4.35 9.40
N HIS A 129 -4.85 5.14 8.79
CA HIS A 129 -3.41 4.82 8.65
C HIS A 129 -3.15 3.49 7.93
N ASP A 130 -3.99 3.13 6.97
CA ASP A 130 -3.97 1.82 6.32
C ASP A 130 -2.68 1.55 5.55
N ILE A 131 -2.02 2.59 5.04
CA ILE A 131 -0.71 2.49 4.37
C ILE A 131 0.35 2.01 5.37
N LEU A 132 0.36 2.58 6.58
CA LEU A 132 1.28 2.17 7.64
C LEU A 132 1.00 0.72 8.08
N ILE A 133 -0.26 0.39 8.34
CA ILE A 133 -0.69 -0.96 8.74
C ILE A 133 -0.29 -1.99 7.69
N GLY A 134 -0.51 -1.69 6.40
CA GLY A 134 -0.10 -2.54 5.29
C GLY A 134 1.41 -2.76 5.23
N THR A 135 2.18 -1.71 5.43
CA THR A 135 3.64 -1.76 5.44
C THR A 135 4.15 -2.62 6.61
N VAL A 136 3.60 -2.44 7.80
CA VAL A 136 3.96 -3.24 8.99
C VAL A 136 3.58 -4.72 8.78
N ALA A 137 2.38 -5.01 8.30
CA ALA A 137 1.94 -6.38 8.02
C ALA A 137 2.84 -7.07 6.98
N ALA A 138 3.21 -6.37 5.92
CA ALA A 138 4.14 -6.88 4.90
C ALA A 138 5.54 -7.15 5.47
N ALA A 139 6.05 -6.26 6.33
CA ALA A 139 7.34 -6.42 6.99
C ALA A 139 7.35 -7.64 7.91
N LEU A 140 6.32 -7.81 8.74
CA LEU A 140 6.19 -8.97 9.64
C LEU A 140 6.10 -10.29 8.86
N ALA A 141 5.30 -10.35 7.79
CA ALA A 141 5.23 -11.52 6.94
C ALA A 141 6.58 -11.84 6.28
N GLY A 142 7.32 -10.81 5.85
CA GLY A 142 8.68 -10.95 5.34
C GLY A 142 9.65 -11.53 6.38
N ILE A 143 9.60 -11.04 7.62
CA ILE A 143 10.41 -11.57 8.73
C ILE A 143 10.10 -13.04 8.98
N ILE A 144 8.80 -13.40 9.10
CA ILE A 144 8.37 -14.78 9.33
C ILE A 144 8.91 -15.69 8.22
N SER A 145 8.72 -15.30 6.95
CA SER A 145 9.20 -16.08 5.82
C SER A 145 10.73 -16.25 5.80
N THR A 146 11.44 -15.24 6.25
CA THR A 146 12.90 -15.24 6.31
C THR A 146 13.41 -16.13 7.42
N VAL A 147 12.89 -15.96 8.64
CA VAL A 147 13.27 -16.78 9.80
C VAL A 147 13.01 -18.26 9.51
N SER A 148 11.90 -18.59 8.85
CA SER A 148 11.60 -19.97 8.45
C SER A 148 12.63 -20.57 7.51
N ARG A 149 13.15 -19.78 6.54
CA ARG A 149 14.22 -20.22 5.64
C ARG A 149 15.56 -20.37 6.37
N PHE A 150 15.91 -19.42 7.23
CA PHE A 150 17.13 -19.48 8.02
C PHE A 150 17.14 -20.67 8.99
N ALA A 151 16.02 -20.94 9.67
CA ALA A 151 15.88 -22.09 10.55
C ALA A 151 16.14 -23.41 9.81
N MET A 152 15.80 -23.50 8.53
CA MET A 152 16.08 -24.67 7.72
C MET A 152 17.57 -24.78 7.29
N TRP A 153 18.20 -23.63 6.95
CA TRP A 153 19.61 -23.63 6.52
C TRP A 153 20.59 -23.87 7.69
N PHE A 154 20.30 -23.31 8.85
CA PHE A 154 21.19 -23.39 10.02
C PHE A 154 20.75 -24.42 11.07
N GLY A 155 19.44 -24.77 11.11
CA GLY A 155 18.91 -25.80 12.02
C GLY A 155 19.29 -27.24 11.64
N GLY A 156 19.71 -27.48 10.39
CA GLY A 156 20.09 -28.80 9.90
C GLY A 156 21.49 -29.27 10.31
N SER A 157 22.28 -28.45 11.02
CA SER A 157 23.70 -28.71 11.24
C SER A 157 24.08 -29.14 12.66
N ARG A 158 23.20 -29.05 13.66
CA ARG A 158 23.67 -29.21 15.06
C ARG A 158 23.18 -30.43 15.83
N ASP A 159 22.09 -31.12 15.45
CA ASP A 159 21.71 -32.38 16.10
C ASP A 159 20.91 -33.26 15.12
N ARG A 160 21.63 -34.10 14.38
CA ARG A 160 21.03 -35.05 13.43
C ARG A 160 20.24 -36.19 14.10
N GLU A 161 20.36 -36.35 15.41
CA GLU A 161 19.81 -37.52 16.11
C GLU A 161 18.31 -37.35 16.49
N ASN A 162 17.77 -36.12 16.51
CA ASN A 162 16.37 -35.89 16.92
C ASN A 162 15.58 -34.86 16.04
N SER A 163 16.09 -34.45 14.89
CA SER A 163 15.40 -33.53 14.00
C SER A 163 14.48 -34.29 13.03
N ASN A 164 13.18 -34.09 13.16
CA ASN A 164 12.21 -34.61 12.20
C ASN A 164 12.28 -33.78 10.90
N PRO A 165 12.87 -34.29 9.78
CA PRO A 165 13.02 -33.52 8.54
C PRO A 165 11.66 -33.11 7.93
N ILE A 166 10.59 -33.85 8.24
CA ILE A 166 9.22 -33.55 7.82
C ILE A 166 8.70 -32.29 8.54
N ALA A 167 9.01 -32.13 9.83
CA ALA A 167 8.62 -30.95 10.59
C ALA A 167 9.30 -29.67 10.04
N GLY A 168 10.58 -29.72 9.68
CA GLY A 168 11.30 -28.63 9.05
C GLY A 168 10.70 -28.23 7.68
N LEU A 169 10.38 -29.22 6.86
CA LEU A 169 9.74 -29.02 5.56
C LEU A 169 8.33 -28.40 5.71
N LEU A 170 7.55 -28.88 6.68
CA LEU A 170 6.21 -28.33 6.97
C LEU A 170 6.30 -26.84 7.38
N ILE A 171 7.22 -26.48 8.28
CA ILE A 171 7.41 -25.09 8.70
C ILE A 171 7.82 -24.20 7.51
N LEU A 172 8.70 -24.69 6.63
CA LEU A 172 9.13 -23.96 5.44
C LEU A 172 7.98 -23.61 4.51
N ILE A 173 7.01 -24.51 4.36
CA ILE A 173 5.86 -24.33 3.47
C ILE A 173 4.74 -23.58 4.19
N LEU A 174 4.41 -23.95 5.42
CA LEU A 174 3.26 -23.42 6.14
C LEU A 174 3.46 -22.00 6.64
N ALA A 175 4.68 -21.61 7.05
CA ALA A 175 4.91 -20.27 7.59
C ALA A 175 4.71 -19.15 6.53
N PRO A 176 5.23 -19.25 5.28
CA PRO A 176 4.90 -18.29 4.22
C PRO A 176 3.42 -18.26 3.87
N ILE A 177 2.75 -19.41 3.86
CA ILE A 177 1.31 -19.49 3.58
C ILE A 177 0.53 -18.79 4.69
N ALA A 178 0.84 -19.07 5.96
CA ALA A 178 0.21 -18.40 7.09
C ALA A 178 0.42 -16.89 7.05
N ALA A 179 1.65 -16.44 6.75
CA ALA A 179 1.96 -15.02 6.59
C ALA A 179 1.13 -14.37 5.47
N MET A 180 0.96 -15.06 4.34
CA MET A 180 0.12 -14.59 3.23
C MET A 180 -1.35 -14.52 3.62
N ILE A 181 -1.88 -15.51 4.32
CA ILE A 181 -3.27 -15.51 4.80
C ILE A 181 -3.51 -14.35 5.76
N ILE A 182 -2.59 -14.08 6.68
CA ILE A 182 -2.67 -12.94 7.60
C ILE A 182 -2.68 -11.62 6.82
N GLN A 183 -1.82 -11.45 5.83
CA GLN A 183 -1.80 -10.26 4.98
C GLN A 183 -3.13 -10.05 4.24
N LEU A 184 -3.69 -11.12 3.66
CA LEU A 184 -4.96 -11.06 2.95
C LEU A 184 -6.13 -10.73 3.90
N ALA A 185 -6.14 -11.31 5.10
CA ALA A 185 -7.16 -11.01 6.11
C ALA A 185 -7.10 -9.56 6.57
N VAL A 186 -5.90 -9.04 6.83
CA VAL A 186 -5.68 -7.62 7.18
C VAL A 186 -6.11 -6.70 6.03
N SER A 187 -5.78 -7.04 4.77
CA SER A 187 -6.19 -6.27 3.60
C SER A 187 -7.71 -6.20 3.47
N ARG A 188 -8.40 -7.33 3.50
CA ARG A 188 -9.88 -7.36 3.42
C ARG A 188 -10.55 -6.58 4.55
N SER A 189 -10.06 -6.71 5.77
CA SER A 189 -10.61 -5.98 6.92
C SER A 189 -10.50 -4.45 6.72
N ARG A 190 -9.42 -3.98 6.08
CA ARG A 190 -9.24 -2.55 5.76
C ARG A 190 -10.21 -2.09 4.68
N GLU A 191 -10.39 -2.86 3.62
CA GLU A 191 -11.37 -2.54 2.57
C GLU A 191 -12.78 -2.40 3.12
N TYR A 192 -13.26 -3.34 3.96
CA TYR A 192 -14.56 -3.23 4.62
C TYR A 192 -14.70 -1.96 5.47
N LYS A 193 -13.66 -1.61 6.21
CA LYS A 193 -13.66 -0.37 7.01
C LYS A 193 -13.60 0.89 6.14
N ALA A 194 -12.95 0.83 4.99
CA ALA A 194 -12.89 1.92 4.04
C ALA A 194 -14.23 2.11 3.33
N ASP A 195 -14.92 1.04 2.98
CA ASP A 195 -16.27 1.09 2.41
C ASP A 195 -17.29 1.66 3.40
N GLU A 196 -17.29 1.15 4.65
CA GLU A 196 -18.17 1.65 5.72
C GLU A 196 -17.88 3.12 6.04
N GLY A 197 -16.61 3.45 6.25
CA GLY A 197 -16.18 4.81 6.57
C GLY A 197 -16.37 5.78 5.43
N GLY A 198 -16.15 5.36 4.19
CA GLY A 198 -16.38 6.15 2.99
C GLY A 198 -17.87 6.44 2.80
N GLY A 199 -18.73 5.43 2.97
CA GLY A 199 -20.18 5.59 2.93
C GLY A 199 -20.70 6.56 3.98
N ALA A 200 -20.17 6.47 5.22
CA ALA A 200 -20.51 7.41 6.29
C ALA A 200 -19.99 8.83 5.99
N LEU A 201 -18.80 8.96 5.41
CA LEU A 201 -18.13 10.23 5.14
C LEU A 201 -18.81 11.00 4.00
N CYS A 202 -19.21 10.31 2.91
CA CYS A 202 -19.95 10.96 1.81
C CYS A 202 -21.47 11.07 2.08
N GLY A 203 -21.98 10.44 3.14
CA GLY A 203 -23.39 10.50 3.54
C GLY A 203 -24.33 9.63 2.71
N ASN A 204 -23.83 8.97 1.66
CA ASN A 204 -24.60 8.04 0.84
C ASN A 204 -23.69 6.94 0.25
N PRO A 205 -23.78 5.69 0.76
CA PRO A 205 -22.93 4.60 0.29
C PRO A 205 -23.17 4.21 -1.18
N ASN A 206 -24.32 4.56 -1.75
CA ASN A 206 -24.61 4.28 -3.15
C ASN A 206 -23.67 5.05 -4.11
N HIS A 207 -23.15 6.20 -3.71
CA HIS A 207 -22.20 6.95 -4.54
C HIS A 207 -20.96 6.14 -4.88
N LEU A 208 -20.42 5.41 -3.92
CA LEU A 208 -19.30 4.50 -4.14
C LEU A 208 -19.73 3.27 -4.94
N ALA A 209 -20.85 2.66 -4.61
CA ALA A 209 -21.35 1.48 -5.32
C ALA A 209 -21.59 1.76 -6.81
N ASP A 210 -22.27 2.87 -7.15
CA ASP A 210 -22.51 3.29 -8.52
C ASP A 210 -21.20 3.58 -9.28
N ALA A 211 -20.23 4.20 -8.60
CA ALA A 211 -18.91 4.45 -9.17
C ALA A 211 -18.18 3.15 -9.50
N LEU A 212 -18.15 2.19 -8.57
CA LEU A 212 -17.48 0.89 -8.76
C LEU A 212 -18.13 0.08 -9.88
N GLU A 213 -19.48 0.09 -10.00
CA GLU A 213 -20.18 -0.57 -11.09
C GLU A 213 -19.77 0.01 -12.44
N LYS A 214 -19.71 1.34 -12.56
CA LYS A 214 -19.26 2.02 -13.77
C LYS A 214 -17.81 1.68 -14.12
N ILE A 215 -16.90 1.79 -13.16
CA ILE A 215 -15.48 1.48 -13.36
C ILE A 215 -15.30 0.03 -13.81
N ASN A 216 -16.03 -0.91 -13.20
CA ASN A 216 -15.96 -2.32 -13.57
C ASN A 216 -16.51 -2.57 -14.99
N SER A 217 -17.59 -1.88 -15.37
CA SER A 217 -18.14 -1.94 -16.73
C SER A 217 -17.15 -1.40 -17.77
N TYR A 218 -16.39 -0.35 -17.43
CA TYR A 218 -15.34 0.19 -18.29
C TYR A 218 -14.21 -0.82 -18.49
N ALA A 219 -13.75 -1.46 -17.41
CA ALA A 219 -12.69 -2.46 -17.47
C ALA A 219 -13.11 -3.66 -18.34
N SER A 220 -14.34 -4.13 -18.19
CA SER A 220 -14.87 -5.27 -18.97
C SER A 220 -14.95 -5.00 -20.48
N ARG A 221 -15.27 -3.77 -20.88
CA ARG A 221 -15.34 -3.37 -22.29
C ARG A 221 -13.97 -3.27 -22.96
N ARG A 222 -12.91 -3.08 -22.20
CA ARG A 222 -11.54 -2.93 -22.73
C ARG A 222 -10.81 -4.27 -22.89
N THR A 223 -11.31 -5.32 -22.27
CA THR A 223 -10.78 -6.69 -22.34
C THR A 223 -11.43 -7.54 -23.45
N MET A 224 -12.45 -7.02 -24.12
CA MET A 224 -13.05 -7.57 -25.33
C MET A 224 -12.46 -6.90 -26.59
#